data_ad8aed3db75663c1aa235cd5f18e75ae
#
_entry.id   ad8aed3db75663c1aa235cd5f18e75ae
#
_cell.length_a   1.000
_cell.length_b   1.000
_cell.length_c   1.000
_cell.angle_alpha   90.00
_cell.angle_beta   90.00
_cell.angle_gamma   90.00
#
_symmetry.space_group_name_H-M   'P 1'
#
loop_
_entity.id
_entity.type
_entity.pdbx_description
1 polymer ?
#
loop_
_entity_poly.entity_id
_entity_poly.type
_entity_poly.pdbx_seq_one_letter_code
_entity_poly.pdbx_strand_id
1 'polypeptide(L)'
;MPQAVRHTGMATLWRYDHPVKYQERATPVVGAVLWQRKLDSAPVGTPIMPDGCLDLLWDGNRLFVAGPDTAARWHRSPAGTTYVALRFSGGLGPTLLGVPADELRDRTANLDELWPGRQVRVLSDQVEADPAAVLEAWVVKRAARCDQDPLGPRVLAMAKAGTPIAVMAERLCISPRQLHRRCLPAFGYGPRHLSRIMRFQRALEEVRCGVPLAQVAAAGGYADQSHLSREVRALAGTTPRGLLGNSYADGSGANRSTGRPSGSWTTA
;
A
#
# COMPACT_ATOMS: atom_id res chain seq x y z
N MET A 1 -33.35 9.95 -4.48
CA MET A 1 -32.45 8.84 -4.85
C MET A 1 -31.09 9.47 -5.14
N PRO A 2 -30.07 9.39 -4.25
CA PRO A 2 -28.73 9.86 -4.57
C PRO A 2 -28.00 8.81 -5.39
N GLN A 3 -27.43 9.25 -6.50
CA GLN A 3 -26.60 8.45 -7.41
C GLN A 3 -25.29 8.07 -6.72
N ALA A 4 -24.99 6.77 -6.70
CA ALA A 4 -23.70 6.24 -6.25
C ALA A 4 -22.59 6.65 -7.21
N VAL A 5 -21.70 7.50 -6.77
CA VAL A 5 -20.44 7.81 -7.46
C VAL A 5 -19.53 6.58 -7.29
N ARG A 6 -19.30 5.86 -8.37
CA ARG A 6 -18.33 4.76 -8.42
C ARG A 6 -16.92 5.35 -8.47
N HIS A 7 -16.23 5.36 -7.36
CA HIS A 7 -14.80 5.64 -7.33
C HIS A 7 -14.03 4.39 -7.76
N THR A 8 -13.44 4.46 -8.94
CA THR A 8 -12.55 3.43 -9.50
C THR A 8 -11.14 3.66 -8.99
N GLY A 9 -10.61 2.71 -8.24
CA GLY A 9 -9.17 2.49 -8.10
C GLY A 9 -8.48 3.17 -6.93
N MET A 10 -8.70 2.67 -5.72
CA MET A 10 -7.94 3.12 -4.56
C MET A 10 -7.27 1.95 -3.85
N ALA A 11 -6.02 2.16 -3.47
CA ALA A 11 -5.28 1.24 -2.62
C ALA A 11 -5.98 1.13 -1.27
N THR A 12 -6.33 -0.10 -0.89
CA THR A 12 -7.03 -0.38 0.36
C THR A 12 -6.04 -0.28 1.51
N LEU A 13 -6.07 0.81 2.25
CA LEU A 13 -5.35 0.94 3.50
C LEU A 13 -6.09 0.22 4.63
N TRP A 14 -5.31 -0.42 5.50
CA TRP A 14 -5.79 -1.04 6.71
C TRP A 14 -6.37 0.03 7.65
N ARG A 15 -7.69 0.09 7.79
CA ARG A 15 -8.32 0.77 8.91
C ARG A 15 -8.46 -0.24 10.05
N TYR A 16 -7.60 -0.10 11.06
CA TYR A 16 -7.91 -0.66 12.36
C TYR A 16 -8.93 0.26 13.04
N ASP A 17 -9.93 -0.33 13.67
CA ASP A 17 -10.99 0.36 14.41
C ASP A 17 -10.47 0.86 15.78
N HIS A 18 -9.38 1.66 15.71
CA HIS A 18 -8.89 2.49 16.81
C HIS A 18 -9.10 3.96 16.43
N PRO A 19 -9.15 4.90 17.40
CA PRO A 19 -9.39 6.32 17.14
C PRO A 19 -8.20 6.98 16.41
N VAL A 20 -7.74 6.33 15.36
CA VAL A 20 -6.70 6.85 14.47
C VAL A 20 -7.41 7.64 13.38
N LYS A 21 -7.24 8.96 13.41
CA LYS A 21 -7.72 9.79 12.31
C LYS A 21 -6.85 9.52 11.08
N TYR A 22 -7.35 8.67 10.20
CA TYR A 22 -6.79 8.46 8.86
C TYR A 22 -7.62 9.24 7.85
N GLN A 23 -6.93 9.98 6.99
CA GLN A 23 -7.54 10.72 5.89
C GLN A 23 -6.68 10.55 4.65
N GLU A 24 -7.31 10.41 3.49
CA GLU A 24 -6.60 10.43 2.22
C GLU A 24 -7.38 11.19 1.16
N ARG A 25 -6.66 11.74 0.19
CA ARG A 25 -7.23 12.41 -0.98
C ARG A 25 -6.36 12.20 -2.21
N ALA A 26 -6.99 12.17 -3.36
CA ALA A 26 -6.27 12.18 -4.62
C ALA A 26 -5.46 13.48 -4.77
N THR A 27 -4.29 13.38 -5.40
CA THR A 27 -3.54 14.53 -5.88
C THR A 27 -3.85 14.79 -7.37
N PRO A 28 -3.46 15.94 -7.93
CA PRO A 28 -3.56 16.17 -9.37
C PRO A 28 -2.74 15.20 -10.22
N VAL A 29 -1.81 14.44 -9.62
CA VAL A 29 -0.95 13.48 -10.31
C VAL A 29 -1.57 12.09 -10.21
N VAL A 30 -1.93 11.52 -11.36
CA VAL A 30 -2.49 10.15 -11.43
C VAL A 30 -1.50 9.14 -10.87
N GLY A 31 -1.97 8.30 -9.95
CA GLY A 31 -1.13 7.31 -9.26
C GLY A 31 -0.45 7.83 -7.99
N ALA A 32 -0.68 9.09 -7.62
CA ALA A 32 -0.24 9.65 -6.35
C ALA A 32 -1.44 10.01 -5.46
N VAL A 33 -1.40 9.58 -4.21
CA VAL A 33 -2.41 9.86 -3.17
C VAL A 33 -1.71 10.51 -1.98
N LEU A 34 -2.24 11.62 -1.51
CA LEU A 34 -1.81 12.23 -0.25
C LEU A 34 -2.63 11.62 0.88
N TRP A 35 -1.95 11.13 1.92
CA TRP A 35 -2.61 10.62 3.10
C TRP A 35 -1.97 11.15 4.38
N GLN A 36 -2.75 11.19 5.44
CA GLN A 36 -2.27 11.55 6.78
C GLN A 36 -2.89 10.62 7.84
N ARG A 37 -2.09 10.33 8.86
CA ARG A 37 -2.48 9.46 9.96
C ARG A 37 -1.89 9.98 11.27
N LYS A 38 -2.74 10.17 12.29
CA LYS A 38 -2.30 10.47 13.64
C LYS A 38 -2.47 9.23 14.52
N LEU A 39 -1.45 8.90 15.28
CA LEU A 39 -1.45 7.78 16.23
C LEU A 39 -1.73 8.33 17.63
N ASP A 40 -2.91 8.06 18.18
CA ASP A 40 -3.29 8.57 19.51
C ASP A 40 -2.66 7.73 20.64
N SER A 41 -2.38 6.46 20.41
CA SER A 41 -1.63 5.57 21.31
C SER A 41 -0.54 4.84 20.54
N ALA A 42 0.50 4.38 21.22
CA ALA A 42 1.51 3.52 20.59
C ALA A 42 0.84 2.18 20.23
N PRO A 43 0.56 1.90 18.96
CA PRO A 43 -0.01 0.61 18.61
C PRO A 43 1.03 -0.47 18.88
N VAL A 44 0.62 -1.53 19.53
CA VAL A 44 1.42 -2.75 19.65
C VAL A 44 1.57 -3.34 18.26
N GLY A 45 2.57 -2.85 17.54
CA GLY A 45 2.94 -3.32 16.21
C GLY A 45 1.77 -3.45 15.23
N THR A 46 1.59 -2.48 14.35
CA THR A 46 0.63 -2.61 13.24
C THR A 46 1.34 -3.22 12.03
N PRO A 47 0.86 -4.34 11.47
CA PRO A 47 1.44 -4.86 10.24
C PRO A 47 1.09 -3.98 9.06
N ILE A 48 2.09 -3.55 8.31
CA ILE A 48 1.94 -2.90 7.01
C ILE A 48 1.91 -4.02 5.98
N MET A 49 0.77 -4.14 5.27
CA MET A 49 0.58 -5.20 4.28
C MET A 49 1.16 -4.82 2.92
N PRO A 50 1.73 -5.79 2.18
CA PRO A 50 2.21 -5.52 0.83
C PRO A 50 1.03 -5.14 -0.08
N ASP A 51 1.10 -3.98 -0.72
CA ASP A 51 0.05 -3.42 -1.60
C ASP A 51 0.56 -3.00 -2.99
N GLY A 52 1.85 -3.18 -3.24
CA GLY A 52 2.48 -2.79 -4.50
C GLY A 52 2.77 -1.31 -4.64
N CYS A 53 2.69 -0.57 -3.54
CA CYS A 53 2.96 0.86 -3.49
C CYS A 53 4.32 1.17 -2.83
N LEU A 54 4.73 2.41 -2.97
CA LEU A 54 5.85 3.03 -2.32
C LEU A 54 5.38 4.36 -1.74
N ASP A 55 5.80 4.69 -0.52
CA ASP A 55 5.40 5.92 0.16
C ASP A 55 6.61 6.83 0.43
N LEU A 56 6.45 8.15 0.20
CA LEU A 56 7.33 9.20 0.72
C LEU A 56 6.63 9.82 1.93
N LEU A 57 7.24 9.68 3.13
CA LEU A 57 6.61 10.02 4.39
C LEU A 57 7.38 11.12 5.12
N TRP A 58 6.60 11.97 5.83
CA TRP A 58 7.05 12.87 6.88
C TRP A 58 6.45 12.41 8.22
N ASP A 59 7.27 12.23 9.24
CA ASP A 59 6.84 11.76 10.59
C ASP A 59 6.83 12.86 11.66
N GLY A 60 7.00 14.13 11.24
CA GLY A 60 7.15 15.28 12.11
C GLY A 60 8.60 15.64 12.43
N ASN A 61 9.56 14.81 12.01
CA ASN A 61 10.99 15.01 12.26
C ASN A 61 11.86 14.81 11.03
N ARG A 62 11.51 13.85 10.16
CA ARG A 62 12.30 13.47 8.99
C ARG A 62 11.46 13.04 7.82
N LEU A 63 12.03 13.19 6.62
CA LEU A 63 11.52 12.58 5.40
C LEU A 63 12.18 11.22 5.17
N PHE A 64 11.38 10.23 4.84
CA PHE A 64 11.86 8.89 4.50
C PHE A 64 10.96 8.22 3.48
N VAL A 65 11.49 7.20 2.83
CA VAL A 65 10.78 6.40 1.84
C VAL A 65 10.54 5.01 2.42
N ALA A 66 9.29 4.55 2.39
CA ALA A 66 8.95 3.16 2.61
C ALA A 66 8.81 2.47 1.25
N GLY A 67 9.66 1.48 1.02
CA GLY A 67 9.71 0.75 -0.25
C GLY A 67 8.58 -0.26 -0.39
N PRO A 68 8.45 -0.87 -1.57
CA PRO A 68 7.46 -1.90 -1.78
C PRO A 68 7.82 -3.15 -0.99
N ASP A 69 6.86 -3.63 -0.22
CA ASP A 69 7.04 -4.80 0.63
C ASP A 69 6.67 -6.09 -0.10
N THR A 70 7.43 -7.16 0.12
CA THR A 70 7.12 -8.51 -0.37
C THR A 70 6.24 -9.31 0.57
N ALA A 71 6.23 -8.95 1.84
CA ALA A 71 5.40 -9.51 2.91
C ALA A 71 5.11 -8.44 3.97
N ALA A 72 4.21 -8.70 4.89
CA ALA A 72 3.88 -7.76 5.95
C ALA A 72 5.09 -7.42 6.82
N ARG A 73 5.30 -6.16 7.08
CA ARG A 73 6.29 -5.64 8.02
C ARG A 73 5.61 -5.02 9.23
N TRP A 74 6.18 -5.26 10.40
CA TRP A 74 5.71 -4.67 11.63
C TRP A 74 6.40 -3.33 11.86
N HIS A 75 5.62 -2.27 11.94
CA HIS A 75 6.13 -0.94 12.23
C HIS A 75 5.68 -0.51 13.63
N ARG A 76 6.62 0.04 14.40
CA ARG A 76 6.35 0.62 15.72
C ARG A 76 6.60 2.12 15.63
N SER A 77 5.60 2.90 15.98
CA SER A 77 5.71 4.34 16.03
C SER A 77 5.47 4.82 17.47
N PRO A 78 6.13 5.87 17.94
CA PRO A 78 5.78 6.52 19.18
C PRO A 78 4.32 7.01 19.20
N ALA A 79 3.69 6.99 20.37
CA ALA A 79 2.37 7.60 20.52
C ALA A 79 2.42 9.10 20.15
N GLY A 80 1.35 9.62 19.58
CA GLY A 80 1.26 11.01 19.14
C GLY A 80 1.90 11.30 17.78
N THR A 81 2.62 10.34 17.17
CA THR A 81 3.23 10.55 15.83
C THR A 81 2.14 10.84 14.81
N THR A 82 2.36 11.91 14.04
CA THR A 82 1.53 12.24 12.87
C THR A 82 2.35 11.97 11.61
N TYR A 83 1.84 11.10 10.74
CA TYR A 83 2.39 10.89 9.41
C TYR A 83 1.62 11.70 8.39
N VAL A 84 2.35 12.36 7.49
CA VAL A 84 1.81 12.91 6.25
C VAL A 84 2.64 12.32 5.11
N ALA A 85 1.99 11.77 4.11
CA ALA A 85 2.73 11.02 3.09
C ALA A 85 2.06 11.08 1.71
N LEU A 86 2.92 10.89 0.71
CA LEU A 86 2.52 10.59 -0.66
C LEU A 86 2.68 9.09 -0.91
N ARG A 87 1.60 8.44 -1.28
CA ARG A 87 1.60 7.06 -1.77
C ARG A 87 1.65 7.05 -3.28
N PHE A 88 2.53 6.24 -3.83
CA PHE A 88 2.72 6.07 -5.26
C PHE A 88 2.37 4.66 -5.68
N SER A 89 1.53 4.54 -6.71
CA SER A 89 1.16 3.27 -7.32
C SER A 89 1.68 3.18 -8.77
N GLY A 90 1.62 1.98 -9.34
CA GLY A 90 1.91 1.78 -10.77
C GLY A 90 3.33 2.13 -11.22
N GLY A 91 4.31 2.08 -10.32
CA GLY A 91 5.70 2.40 -10.66
C GLY A 91 6.01 3.91 -10.71
N LEU A 92 5.09 4.77 -10.30
CA LEU A 92 5.27 6.22 -10.29
C LEU A 92 6.36 6.66 -9.30
N GLY A 93 6.40 6.06 -8.10
CA GLY A 93 7.35 6.43 -7.04
C GLY A 93 8.81 6.41 -7.48
N PRO A 94 9.31 5.31 -8.06
CA PRO A 94 10.67 5.22 -8.59
C PRO A 94 11.00 6.32 -9.61
N THR A 95 10.07 6.62 -10.52
CA THR A 95 10.24 7.68 -11.52
C THR A 95 10.38 9.06 -10.86
N LEU A 96 9.55 9.35 -9.86
CA LEU A 96 9.58 10.65 -9.17
C LEU A 96 10.77 10.77 -8.21
N LEU A 97 11.13 9.70 -7.52
CA LEU A 97 12.25 9.69 -6.57
C LEU A 97 13.60 9.59 -7.29
N GLY A 98 13.64 9.03 -8.50
CA GLY A 98 14.88 8.76 -9.23
C GLY A 98 15.66 7.57 -8.68
N VAL A 99 15.00 6.67 -7.95
CA VAL A 99 15.58 5.47 -7.34
C VAL A 99 14.76 4.25 -7.74
N PRO A 100 15.35 3.19 -8.31
CA PRO A 100 14.65 1.97 -8.64
C PRO A 100 13.98 1.32 -7.44
N ALA A 101 12.78 0.78 -7.62
CA ALA A 101 11.99 0.18 -6.54
C ALA A 101 12.66 -1.06 -5.93
N ASP A 102 13.45 -1.80 -6.69
CA ASP A 102 14.19 -2.97 -6.22
C ASP A 102 15.34 -2.63 -5.25
N GLU A 103 15.87 -1.41 -5.31
CA GLU A 103 16.81 -0.89 -4.30
C GLU A 103 16.13 -0.54 -2.97
N LEU A 104 14.83 -0.31 -3.00
CA LEU A 104 14.00 0.06 -1.84
C LEU A 104 13.15 -1.10 -1.32
N ARG A 105 13.19 -2.26 -1.96
CA ARG A 105 12.36 -3.42 -1.61
C ARG A 105 12.62 -3.89 -0.18
N ASP A 106 11.52 -4.07 0.58
CA ASP A 106 11.53 -4.55 1.96
C ASP A 106 12.36 -3.66 2.92
N ARG A 107 12.54 -2.38 2.60
CA ARG A 107 13.30 -1.45 3.44
C ARG A 107 12.62 -0.09 3.56
N THR A 108 13.01 0.61 4.62
CA THR A 108 12.77 2.03 4.80
C THR A 108 14.12 2.74 4.69
N ALA A 109 14.21 3.80 3.90
CA ALA A 109 15.41 4.60 3.73
C ALA A 109 15.12 6.06 4.07
N ASN A 110 16.00 6.72 4.82
CA ASN A 110 15.90 8.16 4.99
C ASN A 110 16.12 8.85 3.65
N LEU A 111 15.48 9.99 3.43
CA LEU A 111 15.57 10.65 2.13
C LEU A 111 17.00 11.16 1.83
N ASP A 112 17.80 11.45 2.86
CA ASP A 112 19.21 11.85 2.74
C ASP A 112 20.15 10.69 2.34
N GLU A 113 19.71 9.44 2.48
CA GLU A 113 20.42 8.29 1.91
C GLU A 113 20.21 8.17 0.38
N LEU A 114 19.16 8.80 -0.15
CA LEU A 114 18.73 8.68 -1.54
C LEU A 114 19.04 9.93 -2.37
N TRP A 115 19.03 11.10 -1.76
CA TRP A 115 19.20 12.39 -2.43
C TRP A 115 20.34 13.22 -1.83
N PRO A 116 20.89 14.16 -2.63
CA PRO A 116 21.86 15.11 -2.12
C PRO A 116 21.31 15.90 -0.93
N GLY A 117 22.04 15.94 0.17
CA GLY A 117 21.61 16.51 1.44
C GLY A 117 21.07 17.96 1.37
N ARG A 118 21.56 18.79 0.40
CA ARG A 118 21.01 20.13 0.17
C ARG A 118 19.54 20.08 -0.27
N GLN A 119 19.18 19.14 -1.18
CA GLN A 119 17.80 19.01 -1.65
C GLN A 119 16.87 18.53 -0.53
N VAL A 120 17.36 17.61 0.30
CA VAL A 120 16.60 17.09 1.44
C VAL A 120 16.37 18.19 2.48
N ARG A 121 17.38 18.96 2.84
CA ARG A 121 17.24 20.08 3.80
C ARG A 121 16.19 21.08 3.31
N VAL A 122 16.26 21.53 2.07
CA VAL A 122 15.30 22.49 1.51
C VAL A 122 13.86 21.94 1.56
N LEU A 123 13.66 20.65 1.28
CA LEU A 123 12.33 20.05 1.35
C LEU A 123 11.89 19.88 2.81
N SER A 124 12.77 19.47 3.72
CA SER A 124 12.47 19.30 5.14
C SER A 124 12.07 20.62 5.80
N ASP A 125 12.81 21.70 5.53
CA ASP A 125 12.48 23.03 6.06
C ASP A 125 11.09 23.52 5.60
N GLN A 126 10.71 23.20 4.35
CA GLN A 126 9.40 23.55 3.82
C GLN A 126 8.27 22.68 4.39
N VAL A 127 8.51 21.36 4.51
CA VAL A 127 7.53 20.38 4.99
C VAL A 127 7.16 20.62 6.46
N GLU A 128 8.08 21.15 7.27
CA GLU A 128 7.82 21.43 8.69
C GLU A 128 6.65 22.40 8.88
N ALA A 129 6.49 23.39 8.00
CA ALA A 129 5.43 24.40 8.09
C ALA A 129 4.05 23.89 7.65
N ASP A 130 3.98 23.17 6.52
CA ASP A 130 2.76 22.57 6.00
C ASP A 130 3.09 21.31 5.18
N PRO A 131 3.14 20.15 5.85
CA PRO A 131 3.53 18.91 5.20
C PRO A 131 2.64 18.53 4.01
N ALA A 132 1.34 18.74 4.11
CA ALA A 132 0.39 18.31 3.11
C ALA A 132 0.50 19.15 1.83
N ALA A 133 0.50 20.48 1.97
CA ALA A 133 0.60 21.39 0.83
C ALA A 133 1.98 21.26 0.14
N VAL A 134 3.05 21.15 0.92
CA VAL A 134 4.42 21.04 0.37
C VAL A 134 4.62 19.72 -0.38
N LEU A 135 4.20 18.58 0.18
CA LEU A 135 4.31 17.29 -0.51
C LEU A 135 3.46 17.25 -1.77
N GLU A 136 2.26 17.84 -1.76
CA GLU A 136 1.43 17.93 -2.96
C GLU A 136 2.06 18.82 -4.03
N ALA A 137 2.56 20.00 -3.67
CA ALA A 137 3.28 20.88 -4.59
C ALA A 137 4.54 20.20 -5.16
N TRP A 138 5.26 19.46 -4.32
CA TRP A 138 6.42 18.70 -4.72
C TRP A 138 6.07 17.65 -5.78
N VAL A 139 5.04 16.83 -5.56
CA VAL A 139 4.66 15.76 -6.50
C VAL A 139 4.22 16.33 -7.84
N VAL A 140 3.45 17.41 -7.85
CA VAL A 140 3.01 18.10 -9.08
C VAL A 140 4.22 18.62 -9.86
N LYS A 141 5.12 19.36 -9.19
CA LYS A 141 6.33 19.89 -9.81
C LYS A 141 7.24 18.81 -10.34
N ARG A 142 7.38 17.70 -9.61
CA ARG A 142 8.24 16.59 -10.00
C ARG A 142 7.65 15.83 -11.20
N ALA A 143 6.35 15.53 -11.17
CA ALA A 143 5.66 14.83 -12.26
C ALA A 143 5.71 15.61 -13.59
N ALA A 144 5.64 16.93 -13.54
CA ALA A 144 5.76 17.78 -14.72
C ALA A 144 7.17 17.76 -15.39
N ARG A 145 8.18 17.23 -14.71
CA ARG A 145 9.57 17.16 -15.16
C ARG A 145 10.07 15.76 -15.48
N CYS A 146 9.24 14.75 -15.25
CA CYS A 146 9.61 13.36 -15.46
C CYS A 146 8.74 12.76 -16.57
N ASP A 147 9.40 12.06 -17.50
CA ASP A 147 8.70 11.22 -18.46
C ASP A 147 8.18 9.97 -17.72
N GLN A 148 6.87 9.83 -17.66
CA GLN A 148 6.22 8.70 -17.01
C GLN A 148 6.11 7.53 -17.98
N ASP A 149 6.73 6.39 -17.64
CA ASP A 149 6.58 5.16 -18.42
C ASP A 149 5.14 4.60 -18.27
N PRO A 150 4.36 4.52 -19.34
CA PRO A 150 2.99 4.00 -19.28
C PRO A 150 2.92 2.50 -18.97
N LEU A 151 4.05 1.80 -18.94
CA LEU A 151 4.08 0.36 -18.68
C LEU A 151 3.63 0.05 -17.25
N GLY A 152 4.11 0.80 -16.26
CA GLY A 152 3.80 0.55 -14.86
C GLY A 152 2.29 0.52 -14.57
N PRO A 153 1.53 1.58 -14.88
CA PRO A 153 0.07 1.59 -14.69
C PRO A 153 -0.65 0.47 -15.44
N ARG A 154 -0.22 0.15 -16.67
CA ARG A 154 -0.82 -0.94 -17.47
C ARG A 154 -0.57 -2.31 -16.84
N VAL A 155 0.65 -2.59 -16.38
CA VAL A 155 0.99 -3.83 -15.67
C VAL A 155 0.19 -3.95 -14.38
N LEU A 156 0.10 -2.89 -13.59
CA LEU A 156 -0.68 -2.89 -12.35
C LEU A 156 -2.16 -3.17 -12.61
N ALA A 157 -2.76 -2.53 -13.60
CA ALA A 157 -4.15 -2.76 -13.99
C ALA A 157 -4.40 -4.22 -14.39
N MET A 158 -3.52 -4.80 -15.20
CA MET A 158 -3.60 -6.21 -15.59
C MET A 158 -3.39 -7.17 -14.40
N ALA A 159 -2.47 -6.85 -13.48
CA ALA A 159 -2.25 -7.63 -12.27
C ALA A 159 -3.48 -7.61 -11.35
N LYS A 160 -4.09 -6.43 -11.16
CA LYS A 160 -5.38 -6.27 -10.46
C LYS A 160 -6.51 -7.06 -11.10
N ALA A 161 -6.54 -7.14 -12.42
CA ALA A 161 -7.53 -7.94 -13.18
C ALA A 161 -7.22 -9.46 -13.17
N GLY A 162 -6.11 -9.90 -12.58
CA GLY A 162 -5.71 -11.31 -12.58
C GLY A 162 -5.25 -11.84 -13.94
N THR A 163 -4.82 -10.95 -14.84
CA THR A 163 -4.37 -11.31 -16.18
C THR A 163 -3.14 -12.24 -16.10
N PRO A 164 -3.09 -13.36 -16.84
CA PRO A 164 -1.93 -14.25 -16.92
C PRO A 164 -0.69 -13.51 -17.45
N ILE A 165 0.51 -13.85 -16.94
CA ILE A 165 1.77 -13.17 -17.29
C ILE A 165 2.07 -13.25 -18.80
N ALA A 166 1.77 -14.37 -19.44
CA ALA A 166 1.94 -14.53 -20.90
C ALA A 166 1.08 -13.51 -21.67
N VAL A 167 -0.19 -13.37 -21.26
CA VAL A 167 -1.13 -12.40 -21.85
C VAL A 167 -0.73 -10.95 -21.57
N MET A 168 -0.17 -10.67 -20.38
CA MET A 168 0.39 -9.34 -20.10
C MET A 168 1.52 -9.00 -21.07
N ALA A 169 2.47 -9.92 -21.26
CA ALA A 169 3.61 -9.76 -22.14
C ALA A 169 3.16 -9.54 -23.61
N GLU A 170 2.20 -10.36 -24.07
CA GLU A 170 1.60 -10.24 -25.40
C GLU A 170 0.95 -8.87 -25.61
N ARG A 171 0.06 -8.43 -24.69
CA ARG A 171 -0.63 -7.13 -24.75
C ARG A 171 0.30 -5.93 -24.70
N LEU A 172 1.50 -6.11 -24.13
CA LEU A 172 2.54 -5.08 -24.07
C LEU A 172 3.54 -5.18 -25.22
N CYS A 173 3.39 -6.17 -26.12
CA CYS A 173 4.30 -6.45 -27.24
C CYS A 173 5.76 -6.63 -26.78
N ILE A 174 5.98 -7.30 -25.63
CA ILE A 174 7.30 -7.63 -25.10
C ILE A 174 7.39 -9.09 -24.66
N SER A 175 8.60 -9.63 -24.56
CA SER A 175 8.78 -10.97 -24.02
C SER A 175 8.53 -11.03 -22.49
N PRO A 176 8.15 -12.20 -21.93
CA PRO A 176 8.02 -12.37 -20.47
C PRO A 176 9.29 -12.00 -19.70
N ARG A 177 10.48 -12.21 -20.29
CA ARG A 177 11.76 -11.82 -19.71
C ARG A 177 11.94 -10.30 -19.68
N GLN A 178 11.54 -9.60 -20.74
CA GLN A 178 11.55 -8.14 -20.78
C GLN A 178 10.53 -7.57 -19.79
N LEU A 179 9.33 -8.13 -19.69
CA LEU A 179 8.32 -7.75 -18.71
C LEU A 179 8.88 -7.89 -17.29
N HIS A 180 9.51 -9.03 -16.96
CA HIS A 180 10.14 -9.24 -15.66
C HIS A 180 11.19 -8.17 -15.35
N ARG A 181 12.12 -7.94 -16.29
CA ARG A 181 13.21 -6.94 -16.14
C ARG A 181 12.67 -5.53 -15.93
N ARG A 182 11.60 -5.14 -16.62
CA ARG A 182 10.98 -3.81 -16.48
C ARG A 182 10.13 -3.67 -15.21
N CYS A 183 9.60 -4.75 -14.67
CA CYS A 183 8.87 -4.72 -13.41
C CYS A 183 9.79 -4.51 -12.18
N LEU A 184 11.04 -4.96 -12.22
CA LEU A 184 11.95 -4.81 -11.08
C LEU A 184 12.13 -3.35 -10.66
N PRO A 185 12.61 -2.44 -11.53
CA PRO A 185 12.79 -1.04 -11.16
C PRO A 185 11.48 -0.31 -10.90
N ALA A 186 10.34 -0.78 -11.43
CA ALA A 186 9.05 -0.14 -11.28
C ALA A 186 8.31 -0.55 -9.99
N PHE A 187 8.43 -1.80 -9.57
CA PHE A 187 7.65 -2.37 -8.46
C PHE A 187 8.49 -3.04 -7.38
N GLY A 188 9.81 -3.13 -7.54
CA GLY A 188 10.69 -3.85 -6.63
C GLY A 188 10.71 -5.36 -6.84
N TYR A 189 9.80 -5.92 -7.63
CA TYR A 189 9.70 -7.35 -7.88
C TYR A 189 9.07 -7.65 -9.26
N GLY A 190 9.20 -8.91 -9.69
CA GLY A 190 8.67 -9.36 -10.97
C GLY A 190 7.13 -9.43 -11.00
N PRO A 191 6.53 -9.57 -12.21
CA PRO A 191 5.09 -9.51 -12.41
C PRO A 191 4.33 -10.66 -11.71
N ARG A 192 4.96 -11.81 -11.48
CA ARG A 192 4.35 -12.91 -10.70
C ARG A 192 4.10 -12.51 -9.25
N HIS A 193 5.07 -11.85 -8.63
CA HIS A 193 4.94 -11.40 -7.24
C HIS A 193 3.93 -10.26 -7.13
N LEU A 194 3.93 -9.31 -8.05
CA LEU A 194 2.93 -8.25 -8.13
C LEU A 194 1.50 -8.85 -8.25
N SER A 195 1.29 -9.79 -9.17
CA SER A 195 -0.02 -10.46 -9.33
C SER A 195 -0.43 -11.22 -8.07
N ARG A 196 0.54 -11.83 -7.35
CA ARG A 196 0.31 -12.50 -6.07
C ARG A 196 -0.15 -11.51 -5.00
N ILE A 197 0.49 -10.35 -4.89
CA ILE A 197 0.09 -9.26 -3.98
C ILE A 197 -1.31 -8.74 -4.34
N MET A 198 -1.59 -8.46 -5.62
CA MET A 198 -2.89 -7.95 -6.03
C MET A 198 -4.02 -8.96 -5.78
N ARG A 199 -3.75 -10.25 -5.96
CA ARG A 199 -4.68 -11.32 -5.61
C ARG A 199 -4.93 -11.39 -4.11
N PHE A 200 -3.87 -11.28 -3.30
CA PHE A 200 -3.94 -11.24 -1.85
C PHE A 200 -4.76 -10.04 -1.36
N GLN A 201 -4.54 -8.83 -1.90
CA GLN A 201 -5.29 -7.64 -1.53
C GLN A 201 -6.79 -7.80 -1.78
N ARG A 202 -7.19 -8.34 -2.94
CA ARG A 202 -8.60 -8.65 -3.23
C ARG A 202 -9.19 -9.65 -2.23
N ALA A 203 -8.46 -10.74 -1.95
CA ALA A 203 -8.91 -11.74 -0.99
C ALA A 203 -9.09 -11.15 0.42
N LEU A 204 -8.19 -10.26 0.84
CA LEU A 204 -8.33 -9.55 2.12
C LEU A 204 -9.57 -8.67 2.18
N GLU A 205 -9.88 -7.98 1.11
CA GLU A 205 -11.09 -7.13 1.03
C GLU A 205 -12.36 -7.97 1.18
N GLU A 206 -12.45 -9.09 0.47
CA GLU A 206 -13.58 -10.02 0.59
C GLU A 206 -13.69 -10.63 1.99
N VAL A 207 -12.55 -11.03 2.59
CA VAL A 207 -12.53 -11.56 3.97
C VAL A 207 -13.03 -10.52 4.96
N ARG A 208 -12.68 -9.24 4.81
CA ARG A 208 -13.16 -8.14 5.65
C ARG A 208 -14.65 -7.89 5.49
N CYS A 209 -15.16 -8.05 4.28
CA CYS A 209 -16.60 -7.99 4.01
C CYS A 209 -17.37 -9.19 4.57
N GLY A 210 -16.68 -10.12 5.26
CA GLY A 210 -17.31 -11.29 5.88
C GLY A 210 -17.63 -12.42 4.91
N VAL A 211 -17.07 -12.39 3.69
CA VAL A 211 -17.24 -13.46 2.72
C VAL A 211 -16.57 -14.75 3.25
N PRO A 212 -17.25 -15.90 3.22
CA PRO A 212 -16.69 -17.17 3.69
C PRO A 212 -15.39 -17.53 2.95
N LEU A 213 -14.37 -17.97 3.70
CA LEU A 213 -13.03 -18.24 3.14
C LEU A 213 -13.03 -19.22 1.96
N ALA A 214 -13.94 -20.19 1.93
CA ALA A 214 -14.08 -21.11 0.80
C ALA A 214 -14.54 -20.37 -0.47
N GLN A 215 -15.44 -19.40 -0.35
CA GLN A 215 -15.90 -18.58 -1.47
C GLN A 215 -14.81 -17.61 -1.94
N VAL A 216 -14.11 -16.97 -0.99
CA VAL A 216 -12.94 -16.12 -1.30
C VAL A 216 -11.87 -16.91 -2.06
N ALA A 217 -11.60 -18.15 -1.63
CA ALA A 217 -10.63 -19.02 -2.30
C ALA A 217 -11.06 -19.31 -3.75
N ALA A 218 -12.31 -19.70 -3.94
CA ALA A 218 -12.85 -20.02 -5.27
C ALA A 218 -12.85 -18.80 -6.21
N ALA A 219 -13.34 -17.64 -5.74
CA ALA A 219 -13.40 -16.39 -6.51
C ALA A 219 -12.00 -15.82 -6.79
N GLY A 220 -11.09 -15.94 -5.81
CA GLY A 220 -9.72 -15.41 -5.88
C GLY A 220 -8.74 -16.25 -6.70
N GLY A 221 -9.18 -17.40 -7.27
CA GLY A 221 -8.31 -18.29 -8.05
C GLY A 221 -7.27 -19.02 -7.18
N TYR A 222 -7.61 -19.33 -5.93
CA TYR A 222 -6.86 -20.26 -5.08
C TYR A 222 -7.41 -21.68 -5.29
N ALA A 223 -6.55 -22.69 -5.17
CA ALA A 223 -6.96 -24.08 -5.37
C ALA A 223 -8.05 -24.51 -4.36
N ASP A 224 -7.89 -24.06 -3.10
CA ASP A 224 -8.78 -24.33 -1.99
C ASP A 224 -8.58 -23.31 -0.84
N GLN A 225 -9.38 -23.41 0.22
CA GLN A 225 -9.26 -22.59 1.42
C GLN A 225 -7.90 -22.74 2.12
N SER A 226 -7.29 -23.92 2.08
CA SER A 226 -5.98 -24.19 2.69
C SER A 226 -4.87 -23.47 1.93
N HIS A 227 -4.96 -23.42 0.60
CA HIS A 227 -4.06 -22.64 -0.24
C HIS A 227 -4.21 -21.13 0.06
N LEU A 228 -5.43 -20.60 0.11
CA LEU A 228 -5.68 -19.22 0.54
C LEU A 228 -5.04 -18.94 1.91
N SER A 229 -5.25 -19.80 2.89
CA SER A 229 -4.74 -19.62 4.25
C SER A 229 -3.21 -19.64 4.31
N ARG A 230 -2.54 -20.48 3.51
CA ARG A 230 -1.08 -20.50 3.38
C ARG A 230 -0.55 -19.22 2.73
N GLU A 231 -1.20 -18.75 1.67
CA GLU A 231 -0.83 -17.51 1.00
C GLU A 231 -1.00 -16.29 1.91
N VAL A 232 -2.12 -16.19 2.62
CA VAL A 232 -2.36 -15.13 3.60
C VAL A 232 -1.27 -15.18 4.69
N ARG A 233 -0.94 -16.35 5.23
CA ARG A 233 0.12 -16.47 6.24
C ARG A 233 1.48 -16.06 5.69
N ALA A 234 1.80 -16.40 4.45
CA ALA A 234 3.06 -16.03 3.82
C ALA A 234 3.19 -14.52 3.57
N LEU A 235 2.09 -13.85 3.22
CA LEU A 235 2.10 -12.42 2.89
C LEU A 235 1.76 -11.52 4.09
N ALA A 236 0.92 -11.96 5.02
CA ALA A 236 0.46 -11.19 6.18
C ALA A 236 1.14 -11.59 7.50
N GLY A 237 1.89 -12.68 7.54
CA GLY A 237 2.49 -13.21 8.77
C GLY A 237 1.48 -13.81 9.75
N THR A 238 0.18 -13.86 9.41
CA THR A 238 -0.89 -14.37 10.27
C THR A 238 -1.97 -15.09 9.45
N THR A 239 -2.90 -15.73 10.10
CA THR A 239 -4.02 -16.42 9.42
C THR A 239 -5.12 -15.44 9.01
N PRO A 240 -6.00 -15.79 8.03
CA PRO A 240 -7.17 -14.98 7.70
C PRO A 240 -8.05 -14.65 8.92
N ARG A 241 -8.22 -15.61 9.84
CA ARG A 241 -8.95 -15.39 11.10
C ARG A 241 -8.18 -14.48 12.06
N GLY A 242 -6.84 -14.61 12.13
CA GLY A 242 -6.00 -13.74 12.93
C GLY A 242 -6.05 -12.29 12.47
N LEU A 243 -6.21 -12.05 11.18
CA LEU A 243 -6.41 -10.71 10.63
C LEU A 243 -7.74 -10.07 11.07
N LEU A 244 -8.79 -10.87 11.20
CA LEU A 244 -10.09 -10.41 11.71
C LEU A 244 -10.08 -10.26 13.24
N GLY A 245 -9.27 -11.05 13.96
CA GLY A 245 -9.21 -11.09 15.42
C GLY A 245 -8.23 -10.12 16.06
N ASN A 246 -7.24 -9.62 15.34
CA ASN A 246 -6.30 -8.61 15.85
C ASN A 246 -6.94 -7.22 16.06
N SER A 247 -8.23 -7.05 15.77
CA SER A 247 -9.02 -5.91 16.23
C SER A 247 -9.29 -5.93 17.75
N TYR A 248 -8.91 -6.97 18.48
CA TYR A 248 -9.32 -7.21 19.87
C TYR A 248 -8.18 -7.41 20.88
N ALA A 249 -6.93 -7.20 20.53
CA ALA A 249 -5.83 -7.32 21.49
C ALA A 249 -5.38 -5.95 21.97
N ASP A 250 -6.27 -5.24 22.68
CA ASP A 250 -5.84 -4.26 23.69
C ASP A 250 -6.82 -4.24 24.88
N GLY A 251 -6.26 -4.70 26.01
CA GLY A 251 -6.56 -4.38 27.39
C GLY A 251 -8.02 -4.29 27.84
N SER A 252 -8.61 -5.39 28.22
CA SER A 252 -9.19 -5.59 29.55
C SER A 252 -9.97 -6.90 29.58
N GLY A 253 -9.55 -7.80 30.47
CA GLY A 253 -10.38 -8.95 30.83
C GLY A 253 -11.68 -8.47 31.44
N ALA A 254 -12.75 -8.94 30.94
CA ALA A 254 -14.05 -9.27 31.52
C ALA A 254 -15.19 -8.92 30.54
N ASN A 255 -15.77 -9.83 30.04
CA ASN A 255 -17.16 -10.23 30.04
C ASN A 255 -17.59 -10.88 28.70
N ARG A 256 -17.93 -12.15 28.81
CA ARG A 256 -18.62 -12.88 27.74
C ARG A 256 -20.04 -12.31 27.64
N SER A 257 -20.32 -11.66 26.53
CA SER A 257 -21.68 -11.40 26.09
C SER A 257 -21.71 -11.57 24.58
N THR A 258 -22.57 -12.45 24.12
CA THR A 258 -22.87 -12.75 22.73
C THR A 258 -23.43 -11.52 22.03
N GLY A 259 -22.56 -10.80 21.31
CA GLY A 259 -22.93 -9.68 20.45
C GLY A 259 -22.18 -9.79 19.11
N ARG A 260 -22.90 -9.78 18.02
CA ARG A 260 -22.38 -9.74 16.65
C ARG A 260 -21.35 -8.60 16.53
N PRO A 261 -20.13 -8.82 16.02
CA PRO A 261 -19.22 -7.71 15.71
C PRO A 261 -19.72 -6.99 14.46
N SER A 262 -20.20 -5.77 14.63
CA SER A 262 -20.42 -4.83 13.54
C SER A 262 -19.14 -4.03 13.30
N GLY A 263 -18.16 -4.64 12.67
CA GLY A 263 -16.99 -3.96 12.14
C GLY A 263 -17.23 -3.64 10.67
N SER A 264 -17.71 -2.45 10.36
CA SER A 264 -17.79 -1.98 8.99
C SER A 264 -16.41 -1.46 8.56
N TRP A 265 -15.75 -2.21 7.70
CA TRP A 265 -14.56 -1.74 7.01
C TRP A 265 -14.99 -0.78 5.90
N THR A 266 -14.60 0.47 5.97
CA THR A 266 -14.83 1.43 4.90
C THR A 266 -13.54 1.63 4.14
N THR A 267 -13.53 1.32 2.86
CA THR A 267 -12.52 1.77 1.90
C THR A 267 -12.70 3.26 1.68
N ALA A 268 -11.66 4.00 1.86
CA ALA A 268 -11.63 5.43 1.51
C ALA A 268 -11.20 5.63 0.08
#